data_b198e3366b54b9f11fe5719f3eacd4f3
#
_entry.id   b198e3366b54b9f11fe5719f3eacd4f3
#
_cell.length_a   1.000
_cell.length_b   1.000
_cell.length_c   1.000
_cell.angle_alpha   90.00
_cell.angle_beta   90.00
_cell.angle_gamma   90.00
#
_symmetry.space_group_name_H-M   'P 1'
#
loop_
_entity.id
_entity.type
_entity.pdbx_description
1 polymer ?
#
loop_
_entity_poly.entity_id
_entity_poly.type
_entity_poly.pdbx_seq_one_letter_code
_entity_poly.pdbx_strand_id
1 'polypeptide(L)'
;MFSFTSDQKTETPITSVYQERFTFRYGYARAGETQQADDIGQDYLAFHVENRSFQFVLCDGVSLSFYGNIAAQFLATKLLAWLRSVSVEEVRDERTMAVALHAYLGGLVEEATEIVDTYRLPRALSPLLRDVLEEKRRNGSEAMFVCGRVDIIDDWSKQANVFLACSGDMRVRLWDGTREVACFPCDEEDRHQRWSTKNGLMSGDIKTASSSGMGQPFNRMFVYSDGFAAIDSLRSIPKTERLQNLMAESFSSPTSDDISFLDIAW
;
A
#
# COMPACT_ATOMS: atom_id res chain seq x y z
N MET A 1 12.14 -11.67 -13.88
CA MET A 1 11.92 -11.33 -12.44
C MET A 1 12.28 -9.88 -12.20
N PHE A 2 11.41 -9.11 -11.56
CA PHE A 2 11.61 -7.71 -11.20
C PHE A 2 11.06 -7.46 -9.79
N SER A 3 11.74 -6.68 -8.96
CA SER A 3 11.28 -6.31 -7.62
C SER A 3 11.59 -4.85 -7.34
N PHE A 4 10.75 -4.22 -6.56
CA PHE A 4 10.94 -2.85 -6.09
C PHE A 4 10.52 -2.75 -4.62
N THR A 5 11.24 -1.93 -3.88
CA THR A 5 10.88 -1.47 -2.53
C THR A 5 11.30 -0.02 -2.38
N SER A 6 10.41 0.84 -1.89
CA SER A 6 10.80 2.20 -1.48
C SER A 6 11.68 2.15 -0.23
N ASP A 7 12.61 3.08 -0.11
CA ASP A 7 13.47 3.19 1.08
C ASP A 7 12.99 4.27 2.06
N GLN A 8 11.88 4.93 1.75
CA GLN A 8 11.26 6.01 2.52
C GLN A 8 12.11 7.29 2.68
N LYS A 9 13.31 7.32 2.10
CA LYS A 9 14.23 8.48 2.17
C LYS A 9 14.45 9.15 0.82
N THR A 10 14.32 8.37 -0.24
CA THR A 10 14.64 8.81 -1.60
C THR A 10 13.37 8.75 -2.45
N GLU A 11 13.07 9.85 -3.12
CA GLU A 11 11.96 9.91 -4.07
C GLU A 11 12.22 8.97 -5.24
N THR A 12 11.18 8.26 -5.66
CA THR A 12 11.21 7.45 -6.87
C THR A 12 10.45 8.18 -7.98
N PRO A 13 11.12 8.68 -9.01
CA PRO A 13 10.44 9.32 -10.13
C PRO A 13 9.51 8.32 -10.81
N ILE A 14 8.46 8.82 -11.47
CA ILE A 14 7.53 7.96 -12.18
C ILE A 14 8.27 7.09 -13.18
N THR A 15 8.30 5.82 -12.89
CA THR A 15 8.99 4.80 -13.68
C THR A 15 7.98 3.91 -14.37
N SER A 16 8.13 3.71 -15.67
CA SER A 16 7.30 2.82 -16.48
C SER A 16 8.10 1.60 -16.88
N VAL A 17 7.55 0.42 -16.67
CA VAL A 17 8.21 -0.86 -16.95
C VAL A 17 7.27 -1.77 -17.73
N TYR A 18 7.83 -2.52 -18.65
CA TYR A 18 7.21 -3.68 -19.26
C TYR A 18 8.02 -4.91 -18.83
N GLN A 19 7.39 -5.79 -18.07
CA GLN A 19 8.02 -7.00 -17.56
C GLN A 19 7.09 -8.18 -17.70
N GLU A 20 7.54 -9.25 -18.35
CA GLU A 20 6.74 -10.45 -18.63
C GLU A 20 5.45 -10.08 -19.41
N ARG A 21 4.30 -10.15 -18.76
CA ARG A 21 2.98 -9.81 -19.34
C ARG A 21 2.38 -8.56 -18.72
N PHE A 22 3.12 -7.91 -17.82
CA PHE A 22 2.65 -6.75 -17.11
C PHE A 22 3.27 -5.48 -17.68
N THR A 23 2.44 -4.46 -17.84
CA THR A 23 2.89 -3.07 -18.01
C THR A 23 2.52 -2.32 -16.73
N PHE A 24 3.49 -1.69 -16.09
CA PHE A 24 3.22 -1.01 -14.85
C PHE A 24 4.00 0.29 -14.71
N ARG A 25 3.42 1.22 -13.95
CA ARG A 25 4.04 2.48 -13.56
C ARG A 25 3.96 2.62 -12.05
N TYR A 26 4.99 3.17 -11.48
CA TYR A 26 5.04 3.42 -10.05
C TYR A 26 5.82 4.69 -9.74
N GLY A 27 5.59 5.24 -8.58
CA GLY A 27 6.30 6.40 -8.06
C GLY A 27 6.12 6.54 -6.57
N TYR A 28 7.06 7.24 -5.94
CA TYR A 28 7.05 7.57 -4.53
C TYR A 28 7.64 8.96 -4.32
N ALA A 29 7.00 9.78 -3.49
CA ALA A 29 7.52 11.06 -3.06
C ALA A 29 7.11 11.33 -1.61
N ARG A 30 8.05 11.83 -0.82
CA ARG A 30 7.76 12.29 0.54
C ARG A 30 6.99 13.62 0.50
N ALA A 31 6.23 13.88 1.55
CA ALA A 31 5.60 15.17 1.78
C ALA A 31 6.63 16.31 1.77
N GLY A 32 6.21 17.51 1.36
CA GLY A 32 7.12 18.65 1.25
C GLY A 32 7.82 19.02 2.58
N GLU A 33 7.10 18.93 3.69
CA GLU A 33 7.67 19.18 5.03
C GLU A 33 8.67 18.08 5.42
N THR A 34 8.37 16.82 5.13
CA THR A 34 9.24 15.66 5.39
C THR A 34 10.56 15.78 4.64
N GLN A 35 10.51 16.21 3.36
CA GLN A 35 11.73 16.46 2.57
C GLN A 35 12.57 17.63 3.12
N GLN A 36 11.92 18.74 3.48
CA GLN A 36 12.62 19.91 4.03
C GLN A 36 13.29 19.61 5.38
N ALA A 37 12.68 18.72 6.17
CA ALA A 37 13.24 18.26 7.44
C ALA A 37 14.31 17.17 7.29
N ASP A 38 14.53 16.67 6.07
CA ASP A 38 15.34 15.47 5.79
C ASP A 38 14.90 14.25 6.62
N ASP A 39 13.59 14.14 6.83
CA ASP A 39 12.98 13.08 7.63
C ASP A 39 12.53 11.90 6.74
N ILE A 40 12.13 10.81 7.36
CA ILE A 40 11.69 9.58 6.71
C ILE A 40 10.20 9.70 6.37
N GLY A 41 9.83 9.41 5.12
CA GLY A 41 8.44 9.32 4.71
C GLY A 41 7.72 8.14 5.37
N GLN A 42 6.42 8.20 5.44
CA GLN A 42 5.59 7.22 6.13
C GLN A 42 5.04 6.14 5.19
N ASP A 43 4.87 6.47 3.90
CA ASP A 43 4.46 5.51 2.90
C ASP A 43 5.53 4.47 2.58
N TYR A 44 5.11 3.25 2.28
CA TYR A 44 6.00 2.18 1.83
C TYR A 44 5.37 1.38 0.70
N LEU A 45 5.99 1.40 -0.47
CA LEU A 45 5.59 0.64 -1.65
C LEU A 45 6.57 -0.51 -1.89
N ALA A 46 6.05 -1.71 -2.02
CA ALA A 46 6.83 -2.90 -2.38
C ALA A 46 6.07 -3.78 -3.35
N PHE A 47 6.75 -4.32 -4.37
CA PHE A 47 6.15 -5.29 -5.29
C PHE A 47 7.18 -6.25 -5.89
N HIS A 48 6.68 -7.36 -6.38
CA HIS A 48 7.46 -8.41 -7.04
C HIS A 48 6.71 -8.92 -8.27
N VAL A 49 7.46 -9.06 -9.37
CA VAL A 49 6.95 -9.59 -10.65
C VAL A 49 7.80 -10.77 -11.07
N GLU A 50 7.18 -11.92 -11.22
CA GLU A 50 7.84 -13.13 -11.69
C GLU A 50 6.90 -13.98 -12.53
N ASN A 51 7.36 -14.40 -13.71
CA ASN A 51 6.56 -15.19 -14.64
C ASN A 51 5.23 -14.50 -14.99
N ARG A 52 4.11 -15.08 -14.53
CA ARG A 52 2.75 -14.59 -14.76
C ARG A 52 2.12 -14.00 -13.50
N SER A 53 2.91 -13.74 -12.48
CA SER A 53 2.44 -13.32 -11.16
C SER A 53 3.00 -11.96 -10.78
N PHE A 54 2.13 -11.09 -10.29
CA PHE A 54 2.46 -9.77 -9.75
C PHE A 54 1.91 -9.67 -8.33
N GLN A 55 2.78 -9.51 -7.33
CA GLN A 55 2.40 -9.27 -5.95
C GLN A 55 2.81 -7.85 -5.55
N PHE A 56 1.95 -7.16 -4.81
CA PHE A 56 2.22 -5.80 -4.36
C PHE A 56 1.66 -5.51 -2.99
N VAL A 57 2.28 -4.57 -2.33
CA VAL A 57 1.81 -3.96 -1.08
C VAL A 57 2.14 -2.48 -1.11
N LEU A 58 1.20 -1.68 -0.70
CA LEU A 58 1.36 -0.26 -0.43
C LEU A 58 0.80 -0.01 0.96
N CYS A 59 1.62 0.56 1.83
CA CYS A 59 1.25 0.92 3.19
C CYS A 59 1.45 2.41 3.40
N ASP A 60 0.56 3.00 4.18
CA ASP A 60 0.62 4.37 4.68
C ASP A 60 0.75 4.33 6.22
N GLY A 61 1.79 4.93 6.72
CA GLY A 61 2.09 4.97 8.16
C GLY A 61 1.36 6.10 8.87
N VAL A 62 0.61 5.78 9.91
CA VAL A 62 -0.19 6.77 10.65
C VAL A 62 0.69 7.77 11.41
N SER A 63 0.67 9.05 11.02
CA SER A 63 1.50 10.14 11.57
C SER A 63 1.34 10.35 13.08
N LEU A 64 0.15 10.09 13.61
CA LEU A 64 -0.13 10.24 15.04
C LEU A 64 0.37 9.06 15.89
N SER A 65 0.77 7.95 15.28
CA SER A 65 1.32 6.79 15.95
C SER A 65 2.81 6.94 16.29
N PHE A 66 3.43 5.91 16.84
CA PHE A 66 4.87 5.90 17.08
C PHE A 66 5.62 5.58 15.80
N TYR A 67 6.16 6.60 15.11
CA TYR A 67 6.90 6.44 13.85
C TYR A 67 6.16 5.51 12.87
N GLY A 68 5.07 5.99 12.27
CA GLY A 68 4.22 5.20 11.35
C GLY A 68 4.97 4.47 10.24
N ASN A 69 6.09 5.04 9.78
CA ASN A 69 6.98 4.42 8.81
C ASN A 69 7.50 3.03 9.25
N ILE A 70 7.64 2.76 10.57
CA ILE A 70 8.07 1.45 11.08
C ILE A 70 7.00 0.40 10.80
N ALA A 71 5.73 0.69 11.11
CA ALA A 71 4.63 -0.21 10.82
C ALA A 71 4.46 -0.41 9.31
N ALA A 72 4.53 0.67 8.52
CA ALA A 72 4.39 0.62 7.07
C ALA A 72 5.46 -0.29 6.42
N GLN A 73 6.72 -0.09 6.75
CA GLN A 73 7.83 -0.90 6.23
C GLN A 73 7.73 -2.37 6.67
N PHE A 74 7.49 -2.61 7.97
CA PHE A 74 7.36 -3.94 8.52
C PHE A 74 6.22 -4.70 7.85
N LEU A 75 5.03 -4.11 7.86
CA LEU A 75 3.82 -4.72 7.34
C LEU A 75 3.94 -5.01 5.84
N ALA A 76 4.42 -4.05 5.04
CA ALA A 76 4.60 -4.25 3.62
C ALA A 76 5.60 -5.38 3.30
N THR A 77 6.70 -5.46 4.04
CA THR A 77 7.69 -6.52 3.87
C THR A 77 7.08 -7.90 4.17
N LYS A 78 6.34 -8.02 5.27
CA LYS A 78 5.71 -9.27 5.69
C LYS A 78 4.57 -9.68 4.74
N LEU A 79 3.71 -8.75 4.35
CA LEU A 79 2.61 -9.02 3.43
C LEU A 79 3.11 -9.43 2.04
N LEU A 80 4.16 -8.78 1.52
CA LEU A 80 4.74 -9.17 0.23
C LEU A 80 5.31 -10.59 0.28
N ALA A 81 6.00 -10.94 1.36
CA ALA A 81 6.52 -12.29 1.57
C ALA A 81 5.38 -13.33 1.66
N TRP A 82 4.30 -13.00 2.38
CA TRP A 82 3.12 -13.85 2.50
C TRP A 82 2.43 -14.05 1.14
N LEU A 83 2.15 -12.99 0.38
CA LEU A 83 1.53 -13.07 -0.96
C LEU A 83 2.35 -13.93 -1.93
N ARG A 84 3.67 -13.93 -1.81
CA ARG A 84 4.56 -14.78 -2.61
C ARG A 84 4.53 -16.25 -2.19
N SER A 85 4.22 -16.55 -0.93
CA SER A 85 4.16 -17.92 -0.41
C SER A 85 2.84 -18.62 -0.68
N VAL A 86 1.76 -17.86 -0.95
CA VAL A 86 0.44 -18.42 -1.26
C VAL A 86 0.44 -19.07 -2.64
N SER A 87 -0.25 -20.19 -2.79
CA SER A 87 -0.40 -20.87 -4.09
C SER A 87 -1.38 -20.14 -5.01
N VAL A 88 -1.27 -20.38 -6.33
CA VAL A 88 -2.19 -19.79 -7.33
C VAL A 88 -3.62 -20.29 -7.11
N GLU A 89 -3.77 -21.52 -6.62
CA GLU A 89 -5.07 -22.13 -6.32
C GLU A 89 -5.77 -21.45 -5.16
N GLU A 90 -5.03 -21.11 -4.10
CA GLU A 90 -5.56 -20.40 -2.92
C GLU A 90 -6.05 -18.99 -3.28
N VAL A 91 -5.35 -18.28 -4.17
CA VAL A 91 -5.72 -16.91 -4.62
C VAL A 91 -7.14 -16.85 -5.22
N ARG A 92 -7.66 -17.96 -5.74
CA ARG A 92 -9.02 -18.04 -6.33
C ARG A 92 -10.13 -18.00 -5.30
N ASP A 93 -9.85 -18.42 -4.08
CA ASP A 93 -10.85 -18.47 -3.00
C ASP A 93 -10.67 -17.27 -2.08
N GLU A 94 -11.45 -16.23 -2.35
CA GLU A 94 -11.42 -14.97 -1.56
C GLU A 94 -11.63 -15.22 -0.07
N ARG A 95 -12.55 -16.10 0.29
CA ARG A 95 -12.85 -16.38 1.70
C ARG A 95 -11.68 -17.05 2.41
N THR A 96 -11.08 -18.03 1.78
CA THR A 96 -9.87 -18.70 2.30
C THR A 96 -8.73 -17.70 2.45
N MET A 97 -8.52 -16.85 1.45
CA MET A 97 -7.50 -15.79 1.51
C MET A 97 -7.77 -14.78 2.62
N ALA A 98 -9.01 -14.35 2.80
CA ALA A 98 -9.38 -13.40 3.85
C ALA A 98 -9.10 -13.96 5.26
N VAL A 99 -9.49 -15.22 5.51
CA VAL A 99 -9.24 -15.91 6.80
C VAL A 99 -7.74 -16.09 7.03
N ALA A 100 -7.00 -16.52 6.02
CA ALA A 100 -5.55 -16.71 6.11
C ALA A 100 -4.82 -15.38 6.37
N LEU A 101 -5.21 -14.31 5.68
CA LEU A 101 -4.64 -12.97 5.88
C LEU A 101 -4.91 -12.45 7.29
N HIS A 102 -6.13 -12.58 7.78
CA HIS A 102 -6.49 -12.15 9.14
C HIS A 102 -5.64 -12.88 10.19
N ALA A 103 -5.51 -14.19 10.08
CA ALA A 103 -4.67 -15.00 10.98
C ALA A 103 -3.19 -14.61 10.88
N TYR A 104 -2.69 -14.38 9.66
CA TYR A 104 -1.31 -13.95 9.42
C TYR A 104 -1.02 -12.61 10.08
N LEU A 105 -1.88 -11.60 9.90
CA LEU A 105 -1.72 -10.27 10.50
C LEU A 105 -1.73 -10.30 12.03
N GLY A 106 -2.56 -11.17 12.62
CA GLY A 106 -2.56 -11.40 14.07
C GLY A 106 -1.24 -12.02 14.56
N GLY A 107 -0.67 -12.94 13.80
CA GLY A 107 0.61 -13.57 14.11
C GLY A 107 1.84 -12.66 14.02
N LEU A 108 1.72 -11.50 13.37
CA LEU A 108 2.81 -10.53 13.24
C LEU A 108 3.01 -9.63 14.47
N VAL A 109 2.04 -9.57 15.38
CA VAL A 109 2.00 -8.59 16.48
C VAL A 109 3.19 -8.72 17.42
N GLU A 110 3.57 -9.93 17.79
CA GLU A 110 4.67 -10.16 18.74
C GLU A 110 6.01 -9.63 18.20
N GLU A 111 6.36 -9.99 16.97
CA GLU A 111 7.59 -9.53 16.30
C GLU A 111 7.58 -8.00 16.10
N ALA A 112 6.45 -7.44 15.68
CA ALA A 112 6.30 -6.01 15.46
C ALA A 112 6.38 -5.20 16.76
N THR A 113 5.81 -5.76 17.84
CA THR A 113 5.93 -5.19 19.19
C THR A 113 7.38 -5.09 19.62
N GLU A 114 8.18 -6.14 19.43
CA GLU A 114 9.59 -6.17 19.79
C GLU A 114 10.39 -5.10 19.04
N ILE A 115 10.12 -4.91 17.75
CA ILE A 115 10.77 -3.87 16.93
C ILE A 115 10.49 -2.48 17.51
N VAL A 116 9.25 -2.18 17.85
CA VAL A 116 8.85 -0.88 18.42
C VAL A 116 9.47 -0.68 19.82
N ASP A 117 9.43 -1.69 20.67
CA ASP A 117 9.94 -1.62 22.03
C ASP A 117 11.46 -1.45 22.09
N THR A 118 12.18 -2.04 21.15
CA THR A 118 13.65 -1.95 21.04
C THR A 118 14.13 -0.77 20.21
N TYR A 119 13.24 -0.01 19.56
CA TYR A 119 13.60 1.13 18.74
C TYR A 119 14.32 2.20 19.56
N ARG A 120 15.50 2.63 19.09
CA ARG A 120 16.32 3.62 19.79
C ARG A 120 15.94 5.03 19.39
N LEU A 121 15.35 5.78 20.31
CA LEU A 121 15.07 7.18 20.10
C LEU A 121 16.37 8.00 19.90
N PRO A 122 16.34 9.04 19.03
CA PRO A 122 17.45 9.95 18.84
C PRO A 122 17.91 10.56 20.17
N ARG A 123 19.24 10.71 20.32
CA ARG A 123 19.81 11.25 21.58
C ARG A 123 19.50 12.72 21.81
N ALA A 124 19.31 13.49 20.75
CA ALA A 124 19.15 14.95 20.79
C ALA A 124 17.70 15.42 21.03
N LEU A 125 16.78 14.53 21.42
CA LEU A 125 15.40 14.89 21.71
C LEU A 125 15.28 15.70 22.99
N SER A 126 14.40 16.73 22.97
CA SER A 126 14.01 17.42 24.20
C SER A 126 13.27 16.45 25.15
N PRO A 127 13.30 16.69 26.48
CA PRO A 127 12.59 15.85 27.44
C PRO A 127 11.11 15.71 27.11
N LEU A 128 10.41 16.82 26.79
CA LEU A 128 9.00 16.79 26.42
C LEU A 128 8.70 15.91 25.20
N LEU A 129 9.50 16.05 24.14
CA LEU A 129 9.32 15.25 22.93
C LEU A 129 9.60 13.77 23.19
N ARG A 130 10.59 13.48 24.05
CA ARG A 130 10.87 12.11 24.48
C ARG A 130 9.69 11.48 25.20
N ASP A 131 9.08 12.20 26.15
CA ASP A 131 7.93 11.72 26.92
C ASP A 131 6.74 11.44 25.99
N VAL A 132 6.47 12.33 25.03
CA VAL A 132 5.42 12.13 24.00
C VAL A 132 5.70 10.88 23.16
N LEU A 133 6.93 10.69 22.70
CA LEU A 133 7.30 9.53 21.89
C LEU A 133 7.24 8.23 22.70
N GLU A 134 7.62 8.25 23.97
CA GLU A 134 7.48 7.05 24.83
C GLU A 134 6.00 6.70 25.11
N GLU A 135 5.13 7.71 25.21
CA GLU A 135 3.68 7.46 25.29
C GLU A 135 3.14 6.87 23.99
N LYS A 136 3.50 7.43 22.83
CA LYS A 136 3.16 6.87 21.52
C LYS A 136 3.69 5.44 21.37
N ARG A 137 4.92 5.14 21.82
CA ARG A 137 5.51 3.80 21.80
C ARG A 137 4.64 2.76 22.52
N ARG A 138 4.04 3.12 23.65
CA ARG A 138 3.13 2.22 24.39
C ARG A 138 1.91 1.84 23.58
N ASN A 139 1.43 2.76 22.73
CA ASN A 139 0.29 2.53 21.85
C ASN A 139 0.70 1.79 20.56
N GLY A 140 1.98 1.87 20.17
CA GLY A 140 2.55 1.21 19.01
C GLY A 140 2.67 2.09 17.78
N SER A 141 3.29 1.55 16.75
CA SER A 141 3.31 2.09 15.39
C SER A 141 2.11 1.53 14.62
N GLU A 142 1.51 2.33 13.76
CA GLU A 142 0.30 1.95 13.03
C GLU A 142 0.45 2.24 11.54
N ALA A 143 -0.20 1.44 10.70
CA ALA A 143 -0.24 1.65 9.26
C ALA A 143 -1.58 1.19 8.67
N MET A 144 -2.00 1.88 7.61
CA MET A 144 -3.01 1.45 6.68
C MET A 144 -2.36 0.71 5.53
N PHE A 145 -3.10 -0.15 4.83
CA PHE A 145 -2.49 -0.90 3.74
C PHE A 145 -3.47 -1.27 2.64
N VAL A 146 -2.95 -1.45 1.45
CA VAL A 146 -3.54 -2.23 0.39
C VAL A 146 -2.51 -3.23 -0.11
N CYS A 147 -2.93 -4.46 -0.30
CA CYS A 147 -2.09 -5.50 -0.87
C CYS A 147 -2.88 -6.34 -1.86
N GLY A 148 -2.17 -6.96 -2.79
CA GLY A 148 -2.83 -7.81 -3.76
C GLY A 148 -1.88 -8.66 -4.57
N ARG A 149 -2.50 -9.60 -5.29
CA ARG A 149 -1.83 -10.50 -6.21
C ARG A 149 -2.64 -10.67 -7.47
N VAL A 150 -1.96 -10.62 -8.60
CA VAL A 150 -2.51 -10.84 -9.94
C VAL A 150 -1.77 -12.02 -10.58
N ASP A 151 -2.47 -13.10 -10.88
CA ASP A 151 -1.94 -14.26 -11.58
C ASP A 151 -2.62 -14.39 -12.94
N ILE A 152 -1.90 -14.15 -14.04
CA ILE A 152 -2.43 -14.28 -15.41
C ILE A 152 -2.68 -15.76 -15.72
N ILE A 153 -3.93 -16.08 -16.02
CA ILE A 153 -4.36 -17.46 -16.33
C ILE A 153 -4.13 -17.79 -17.80
N ASP A 154 -4.53 -16.86 -18.67
CA ASP A 154 -4.48 -17.03 -20.11
C ASP A 154 -3.95 -15.78 -20.82
N ASP A 155 -3.00 -15.98 -21.70
CA ASP A 155 -2.31 -14.93 -22.44
C ASP A 155 -3.19 -14.22 -23.47
N TRP A 156 -4.20 -14.93 -24.01
CA TRP A 156 -5.02 -14.44 -25.10
C TRP A 156 -6.23 -13.63 -24.61
N SER A 157 -6.88 -14.13 -23.58
CA SER A 157 -8.08 -13.50 -23.01
C SER A 157 -7.76 -12.39 -21.98
N LYS A 158 -6.50 -12.24 -21.58
CA LYS A 158 -6.07 -11.35 -20.49
C LYS A 158 -6.79 -11.63 -19.16
N GLN A 159 -7.27 -12.84 -18.99
CA GLN A 159 -7.89 -13.25 -17.73
C GLN A 159 -6.82 -13.47 -16.67
N ALA A 160 -7.10 -12.97 -15.48
CA ALA A 160 -6.25 -13.14 -14.32
C ALA A 160 -7.09 -13.50 -13.08
N ASN A 161 -6.50 -14.30 -12.21
CA ASN A 161 -6.96 -14.39 -10.83
C ASN A 161 -6.41 -13.19 -10.10
N VAL A 162 -7.27 -12.43 -9.45
CA VAL A 162 -6.88 -11.27 -8.66
C VAL A 162 -7.43 -11.44 -7.26
N PHE A 163 -6.58 -11.22 -6.29
CA PHE A 163 -6.94 -11.02 -4.89
C PHE A 163 -6.48 -9.64 -4.46
N LEU A 164 -7.36 -8.93 -3.78
CA LEU A 164 -7.12 -7.62 -3.18
C LEU A 164 -7.54 -7.65 -1.72
N ALA A 165 -6.80 -6.98 -0.88
CA ALA A 165 -7.16 -6.70 0.50
C ALA A 165 -6.72 -5.31 0.89
N CYS A 166 -7.55 -4.59 1.64
CA CYS A 166 -7.20 -3.27 2.15
C CYS A 166 -7.75 -3.01 3.56
N SER A 167 -7.11 -2.08 4.24
CA SER A 167 -7.51 -1.52 5.54
C SER A 167 -7.13 -0.05 5.55
N GLY A 168 -8.05 0.83 5.93
CA GLY A 168 -7.85 2.27 5.94
C GLY A 168 -8.34 2.98 4.68
N ASP A 169 -7.80 4.14 4.40
CA ASP A 169 -8.22 5.02 3.31
C ASP A 169 -7.38 4.90 2.03
N MET A 170 -6.65 3.80 1.91
CA MET A 170 -5.96 3.42 0.68
C MET A 170 -6.96 3.29 -0.49
N ARG A 171 -6.54 3.66 -1.70
CA ARG A 171 -7.42 3.74 -2.87
C ARG A 171 -7.03 2.75 -3.95
N VAL A 172 -8.05 2.05 -4.49
CA VAL A 172 -7.90 1.13 -5.63
C VAL A 172 -8.96 1.44 -6.67
N ARG A 173 -8.54 1.68 -7.90
CA ARG A 173 -9.44 1.89 -9.04
C ARG A 173 -9.14 0.84 -10.10
N LEU A 174 -10.19 0.27 -10.68
CA LEU A 174 -10.11 -0.84 -11.61
C LEU A 174 -10.68 -0.45 -12.98
N TRP A 175 -10.03 -0.88 -14.05
CA TRP A 175 -10.45 -0.61 -15.42
C TRP A 175 -10.49 -1.87 -16.28
N ASP A 176 -11.47 -1.87 -17.20
CA ASP A 176 -11.51 -2.72 -18.38
C ASP A 176 -11.18 -1.85 -19.60
N GLY A 177 -9.97 -1.98 -20.10
CA GLY A 177 -9.44 -1.07 -21.11
C GLY A 177 -9.40 0.38 -20.63
N THR A 178 -10.29 1.22 -21.17
CA THR A 178 -10.41 2.65 -20.81
C THR A 178 -11.60 2.95 -19.89
N ARG A 179 -12.46 1.97 -19.65
CA ARG A 179 -13.67 2.11 -18.82
C ARG A 179 -13.37 1.75 -17.38
N GLU A 180 -13.60 2.64 -16.45
CA GLU A 180 -13.58 2.33 -15.03
C GLU A 180 -14.76 1.41 -14.69
N VAL A 181 -14.48 0.29 -14.05
CA VAL A 181 -15.48 -0.74 -13.70
C VAL A 181 -15.79 -0.77 -12.21
N ALA A 182 -14.81 -0.45 -11.38
CA ALA A 182 -15.01 -0.36 -9.95
C ALA A 182 -13.95 0.55 -9.31
N CYS A 183 -14.35 1.23 -8.23
CA CYS A 183 -13.47 1.71 -7.21
C CYS A 183 -13.62 0.74 -6.04
N PHE A 184 -12.53 0.22 -5.53
CA PHE A 184 -12.57 -0.62 -4.33
C PHE A 184 -12.85 0.32 -3.17
N PRO A 185 -13.96 0.12 -2.43
CA PRO A 185 -14.45 1.12 -1.53
C PRO A 185 -13.53 1.21 -0.33
N CYS A 186 -12.99 2.39 -0.18
CA CYS A 186 -12.68 2.90 1.12
C CYS A 186 -13.83 3.85 1.45
N ASP A 187 -14.90 3.32 2.06
CA ASP A 187 -15.97 4.14 2.57
C ASP A 187 -15.40 5.07 3.65
N GLU A 188 -16.04 6.22 3.89
CA GLU A 188 -15.58 7.15 4.93
C GLU A 188 -15.47 6.50 6.33
N GLU A 189 -16.30 5.49 6.58
CA GLU A 189 -16.27 4.69 7.82
C GLU A 189 -14.98 3.86 7.96
N ASP A 190 -14.30 3.54 6.86
CA ASP A 190 -13.09 2.70 6.86
C ASP A 190 -11.80 3.47 7.15
N ARG A 191 -11.82 4.79 7.08
CA ARG A 191 -10.64 5.66 7.30
C ARG A 191 -9.96 5.47 8.66
N HIS A 192 -10.64 4.84 9.60
CA HIS A 192 -10.10 4.54 10.93
C HIS A 192 -9.57 3.12 11.07
N GLN A 193 -9.78 2.28 10.06
CA GLN A 193 -9.24 0.91 10.05
C GLN A 193 -7.75 0.96 9.81
N ARG A 194 -7.00 0.28 10.65
CA ARG A 194 -5.55 0.22 10.55
C ARG A 194 -5.00 -1.01 11.28
N TRP A 195 -3.80 -1.36 10.96
CA TRP A 195 -3.05 -2.38 11.67
C TRP A 195 -2.06 -1.72 12.63
N SER A 196 -1.99 -2.23 13.86
CA SER A 196 -1.10 -1.74 14.91
C SER A 196 -0.08 -2.80 15.30
N THR A 197 1.16 -2.40 15.50
CA THR A 197 2.23 -3.26 16.00
C THR A 197 1.96 -3.84 17.39
N LYS A 198 1.06 -3.24 18.16
CA LYS A 198 0.69 -3.70 19.51
C LYS A 198 -0.63 -4.48 19.55
N ASN A 199 -1.58 -4.13 18.69
CA ASN A 199 -2.96 -4.60 18.80
C ASN A 199 -3.42 -5.42 17.58
N GLY A 200 -2.60 -5.51 16.53
CA GLY A 200 -3.04 -6.11 15.26
C GLY A 200 -4.06 -5.22 14.53
N LEU A 201 -5.05 -5.84 13.92
CA LEU A 201 -6.12 -5.11 13.24
C LEU A 201 -6.98 -4.34 14.25
N MET A 202 -7.19 -3.04 13.95
CA MET A 202 -7.98 -2.14 14.77
C MET A 202 -9.21 -1.64 13.98
N SER A 203 -10.37 -1.62 14.67
CA SER A 203 -11.60 -0.96 14.20
C SER A 203 -12.17 -1.49 12.88
N GLY A 204 -12.42 -2.79 12.77
CA GLY A 204 -13.15 -3.38 11.66
C GLY A 204 -12.46 -4.58 11.00
N ASP A 205 -13.11 -5.10 9.96
CA ASP A 205 -12.62 -6.23 9.18
C ASP A 205 -11.81 -5.74 7.97
N ILE A 206 -10.86 -6.56 7.52
CA ILE A 206 -10.16 -6.32 6.27
C ILE A 206 -11.17 -6.42 5.13
N LYS A 207 -11.19 -5.43 4.25
CA LYS A 207 -11.95 -5.54 3.00
C LYS A 207 -11.16 -6.37 2.02
N THR A 208 -11.81 -7.39 1.49
CA THR A 208 -11.23 -8.25 0.46
C THR A 208 -12.07 -8.24 -0.80
N ALA A 209 -11.45 -8.47 -1.93
CA ALA A 209 -12.10 -8.67 -3.21
C ALA A 209 -11.30 -9.64 -4.09
N SER A 210 -12.00 -10.34 -4.95
CA SER A 210 -11.41 -11.21 -5.96
C SER A 210 -11.99 -10.94 -7.34
N SER A 211 -11.26 -11.31 -8.38
CA SER A 211 -11.76 -11.21 -9.76
C SER A 211 -13.05 -11.99 -9.97
N SER A 212 -13.25 -13.10 -9.25
CA SER A 212 -14.48 -13.89 -9.31
C SER A 212 -15.66 -13.22 -8.59
N GLY A 213 -15.41 -12.48 -7.52
CA GLY A 213 -16.44 -11.78 -6.74
C GLY A 213 -16.92 -10.48 -7.36
N MET A 214 -16.11 -9.83 -8.19
CA MET A 214 -16.42 -8.52 -8.77
C MET A 214 -17.43 -8.55 -9.93
N GLY A 215 -17.73 -9.72 -10.50
CA GLY A 215 -18.77 -9.88 -11.52
C GLY A 215 -18.56 -9.15 -12.85
N GLN A 216 -17.48 -8.40 -13.00
CA GLN A 216 -17.09 -7.70 -14.22
C GLN A 216 -15.60 -7.90 -14.49
N PRO A 217 -15.19 -8.11 -15.76
CA PRO A 217 -13.79 -8.21 -16.11
C PRO A 217 -13.07 -6.88 -15.93
N PHE A 218 -11.82 -6.95 -15.53
CA PHE A 218 -10.89 -5.82 -15.53
C PHE A 218 -9.48 -6.33 -15.85
N ASN A 219 -8.66 -5.47 -16.42
CA ASN A 219 -7.31 -5.79 -16.83
C ASN A 219 -6.30 -4.70 -16.46
N ARG A 220 -6.72 -3.78 -15.59
CA ARG A 220 -5.86 -2.73 -15.06
C ARG A 220 -6.34 -2.28 -13.68
N MET A 221 -5.37 -1.96 -12.85
CA MET A 221 -5.57 -1.51 -11.48
C MET A 221 -4.63 -0.34 -11.18
N PHE A 222 -5.16 0.69 -10.54
CA PHE A 222 -4.40 1.82 -10.02
C PHE A 222 -4.57 1.87 -8.51
N VAL A 223 -3.47 1.75 -7.78
CA VAL A 223 -3.42 1.72 -6.32
C VAL A 223 -2.62 2.93 -5.85
N TYR A 224 -3.10 3.66 -4.85
CA TYR A 224 -2.42 4.86 -4.36
C TYR A 224 -2.80 5.23 -2.92
N SER A 225 -1.89 5.96 -2.24
CA SER A 225 -2.15 6.55 -0.93
C SER A 225 -3.00 7.82 -1.03
N ASP A 226 -3.55 8.26 0.08
CA ASP A 226 -4.42 9.44 0.14
C ASP A 226 -3.69 10.74 -0.22
N GLY A 227 -2.37 10.83 -0.01
CA GLY A 227 -1.56 11.95 -0.49
C GLY A 227 -1.63 12.17 -2.01
N PHE A 228 -2.12 11.17 -2.76
CA PHE A 228 -2.37 11.29 -4.18
C PHE A 228 -3.87 11.42 -4.53
N ALA A 229 -4.69 11.93 -3.62
CA ALA A 229 -6.14 12.11 -3.79
C ALA A 229 -6.53 12.95 -5.04
N ALA A 230 -5.60 13.72 -5.62
CA ALA A 230 -5.83 14.42 -6.89
C ALA A 230 -6.24 13.46 -8.03
N ILE A 231 -5.90 12.18 -7.94
CA ILE A 231 -6.32 11.11 -8.88
C ILE A 231 -7.84 10.85 -8.81
N ASP A 232 -8.50 11.05 -7.67
CA ASP A 232 -9.92 10.74 -7.46
C ASP A 232 -10.83 11.48 -8.46
N SER A 233 -10.44 12.70 -8.84
CA SER A 233 -11.19 13.53 -9.77
C SER A 233 -11.09 13.11 -11.24
N LEU A 234 -10.16 12.24 -11.58
CA LEU A 234 -9.91 11.83 -12.96
C LEU A 234 -10.91 10.78 -13.41
N ARG A 235 -11.49 10.98 -14.59
CA ARG A 235 -12.43 10.04 -15.22
C ARG A 235 -11.79 9.03 -16.15
N SER A 236 -10.48 9.13 -16.34
CA SER A 236 -9.72 8.25 -17.24
C SER A 236 -8.33 8.06 -16.68
N ILE A 237 -7.68 7.00 -17.15
CA ILE A 237 -6.31 6.68 -16.80
C ILE A 237 -5.39 7.84 -17.23
N PRO A 238 -4.67 8.48 -16.31
CA PRO A 238 -3.82 9.61 -16.64
C PRO A 238 -2.57 9.16 -17.40
N LYS A 239 -2.12 9.99 -18.35
CA LYS A 239 -0.81 9.83 -18.98
C LYS A 239 0.30 10.14 -17.98
N THR A 240 1.52 9.67 -18.24
CA THR A 240 2.68 9.86 -17.36
C THR A 240 2.96 11.34 -17.08
N GLU A 241 2.86 12.22 -18.09
CA GLU A 241 3.07 13.66 -17.91
C GLU A 241 2.01 14.27 -16.97
N ARG A 242 0.76 13.79 -17.03
CA ARG A 242 -0.28 14.26 -16.12
C ARG A 242 -0.05 13.79 -14.70
N LEU A 243 0.43 12.55 -14.51
CA LEU A 243 0.82 12.04 -13.19
C LEU A 243 1.97 12.88 -12.59
N GLN A 244 2.98 13.20 -13.40
CA GLN A 244 4.09 14.05 -12.96
C GLN A 244 3.63 15.43 -12.50
N ASN A 245 2.72 16.05 -13.26
CA ASN A 245 2.16 17.35 -12.90
C ASN A 245 1.35 17.25 -11.60
N LEU A 246 0.51 16.22 -11.44
CA LEU A 246 -0.28 16.02 -10.23
C LEU A 246 0.61 15.78 -8.99
N MET A 247 1.68 15.00 -9.12
CA MET A 247 2.64 14.82 -8.02
C MET A 247 3.31 16.14 -7.64
N ALA A 248 3.71 16.96 -8.63
CA ALA A 248 4.31 18.26 -8.38
C ALA A 248 3.32 19.26 -7.75
N GLU A 249 2.06 19.25 -8.19
CA GLU A 249 0.97 20.04 -7.62
C GLU A 249 0.71 19.66 -6.14
N SER A 250 0.61 18.36 -5.85
CA SER A 250 0.41 17.84 -4.48
C SER A 250 1.59 18.16 -3.57
N PHE A 251 2.81 18.00 -4.05
CA PHE A 251 4.02 18.34 -3.32
C PHE A 251 4.09 19.84 -2.92
N SER A 252 3.59 20.70 -3.79
CA SER A 252 3.57 22.16 -3.56
C SER A 252 2.46 22.61 -2.61
N SER A 253 1.56 21.72 -2.21
CA SER A 253 0.48 22.02 -1.27
C SER A 253 1.04 22.18 0.15
N PRO A 254 0.57 23.16 0.94
CA PRO A 254 0.92 23.28 2.35
C PRO A 254 0.40 22.13 3.22
N THR A 255 -0.54 21.35 2.69
CA THR A 255 -1.07 20.14 3.33
C THR A 255 -0.64 18.89 2.56
N SER A 256 0.57 18.92 1.97
CA SER A 256 1.10 17.76 1.25
C SER A 256 1.30 16.58 2.18
N ASP A 257 0.97 15.39 1.70
CA ASP A 257 1.28 14.12 2.34
C ASP A 257 2.21 13.30 1.46
N ASP A 258 2.70 12.18 1.98
CA ASP A 258 3.51 11.26 1.21
C ASP A 258 2.67 10.69 0.06
N ILE A 259 3.28 10.52 -1.09
CA ILE A 259 2.63 10.01 -2.29
C ILE A 259 3.26 8.68 -2.68
N SER A 260 2.45 7.65 -2.72
CA SER A 260 2.82 6.36 -3.29
C SER A 260 1.76 5.91 -4.27
N PHE A 261 2.17 5.38 -5.41
CA PHE A 261 1.23 4.76 -6.33
C PHE A 261 1.84 3.62 -7.12
N LEU A 262 0.96 2.74 -7.58
CA LEU A 262 1.25 1.63 -8.47
C LEU A 262 0.09 1.45 -9.46
N ASP A 263 0.38 1.50 -10.75
CA ASP A 263 -0.56 1.31 -11.85
C ASP A 263 -0.12 0.07 -12.63
N ILE A 264 -0.94 -0.96 -12.64
CA ILE A 264 -0.63 -2.27 -13.21
C ILE A 264 -1.65 -2.61 -14.28
N ALA A 265 -1.19 -3.02 -15.47
CA ALA A 265 -2.01 -3.56 -16.54
C ALA A 265 -1.45 -4.91 -17.03
N TRP A 266 -2.35 -5.83 -17.43
CA TRP A 266 -2.02 -7.16 -17.92
C TRP A 266 -2.83 -7.58 -19.14
#